data_ff7e5a1034f50c5515ff6e497ad10280
#
_entry.id   ff7e5a1034f50c5515ff6e497ad10280
#
_cell.length_a   1.000
_cell.length_b   1.000
_cell.length_c   1.000
_cell.angle_alpha   90.00
_cell.angle_beta   90.00
_cell.angle_gamma   90.00
#
_symmetry.space_group_name_H-M   'P 1'
#
loop_
_entity.id
_entity.type
_entity.pdbx_description
1 polymer ?
#
loop_
_entity_poly.entity_id
_entity_poly.type
_entity_poly.pdbx_seq_one_letter_code
_entity_poly.pdbx_strand_id
1 'polypeptide(L)'
;MPSWPEDFSTCSLKEVLGWQAENRAWNKELRLKTNTLVNSRLAKCISQDDYLATRKQVHEESAECRRRANIIEAQIARHTVGPMTRES
;
A
#
# COMPACT_ATOMS: atom_id res chain seq x y z
N MET A 1 0.16 -8.91 -5.66
CA MET A 1 0.35 -8.22 -4.37
C MET A 1 1.78 -8.42 -3.90
N PRO A 2 2.47 -7.37 -3.46
CA PRO A 2 3.86 -7.50 -3.02
C PRO A 2 3.97 -8.41 -1.80
N SER A 3 5.12 -9.03 -1.62
CA SER A 3 5.37 -9.87 -0.45
C SER A 3 5.34 -9.00 0.81
N TRP A 4 5.12 -9.63 1.95
CA TRP A 4 4.91 -8.91 3.19
C TRP A 4 5.41 -9.77 4.36
N PRO A 5 6.13 -9.20 5.31
CA PRO A 5 6.62 -9.98 6.44
C PRO A 5 5.46 -10.32 7.38
N GLU A 6 5.54 -11.47 8.01
CA GLU A 6 4.52 -11.87 8.96
C GLU A 6 4.64 -11.13 10.27
N ASP A 7 5.87 -10.79 10.65
CA ASP A 7 6.12 -10.17 11.94
C ASP A 7 7.22 -9.13 11.80
N PHE A 8 6.91 -7.88 12.15
CA PHE A 8 7.87 -6.80 12.08
C PHE A 8 8.78 -6.73 13.31
N SER A 9 8.53 -7.52 14.34
CA SER A 9 9.35 -7.43 15.55
C SER A 9 10.79 -7.81 15.31
N THR A 10 11.06 -8.60 14.27
CA THR A 10 12.41 -9.02 13.93
C THR A 10 13.02 -8.16 12.81
N CYS A 11 12.27 -7.20 12.29
CA CYS A 11 12.77 -6.36 11.21
C CYS A 11 13.55 -5.16 11.76
N SER A 12 14.66 -4.83 11.11
CA SER A 12 15.41 -3.63 11.44
C SER A 12 14.73 -2.41 10.81
N LEU A 13 15.11 -1.23 11.24
CA LEU A 13 14.57 0.01 10.64
C LEU A 13 14.83 0.03 9.14
N LYS A 14 16.00 -0.42 8.70
CA LYS A 14 16.34 -0.46 7.28
C LYS A 14 15.36 -1.36 6.52
N GLU A 15 15.00 -2.50 7.09
CA GLU A 15 14.05 -3.41 6.45
C GLU A 15 12.66 -2.80 6.40
N VAL A 16 12.24 -2.14 7.47
CA VAL A 16 10.94 -1.47 7.50
C VAL A 16 10.86 -0.36 6.44
N LEU A 17 11.94 0.41 6.28
CA LEU A 17 12.00 1.45 5.26
C LEU A 17 11.95 0.86 3.86
N GLY A 18 12.54 -0.33 3.68
CA GLY A 18 12.44 -1.06 2.41
C GLY A 18 11.00 -1.42 2.10
N TRP A 19 10.25 -1.91 3.10
CA TRP A 19 8.84 -2.23 2.92
C TRP A 19 8.02 -0.98 2.62
N GLN A 20 8.39 0.16 3.21
CA GLN A 20 7.72 1.42 2.93
C GLN A 20 7.90 1.82 1.46
N ALA A 21 9.12 1.68 0.93
CA ALA A 21 9.37 2.00 -0.46
C ALA A 21 8.58 1.09 -1.40
N GLU A 22 8.51 -0.21 -1.10
CA GLU A 22 7.74 -1.14 -1.91
C GLU A 22 6.25 -0.82 -1.85
N ASN A 23 5.76 -0.46 -0.67
CA ASN A 23 4.36 -0.13 -0.51
C ASN A 23 3.98 1.14 -1.28
N ARG A 24 4.88 2.12 -1.30
CA ARG A 24 4.66 3.35 -2.07
C ARG A 24 4.64 3.06 -3.57
N ALA A 25 5.52 2.20 -4.04
CA ALA A 25 5.55 1.80 -5.44
C ALA A 25 4.26 1.08 -5.83
N TRP A 26 3.78 0.18 -4.97
CA TRP A 26 2.53 -0.53 -5.19
C TRP A 26 1.35 0.44 -5.24
N ASN A 27 1.31 1.41 -4.33
CA ASN A 27 0.24 2.42 -4.32
C ASN A 27 0.24 3.23 -5.62
N LYS A 28 1.42 3.57 -6.13
CA LYS A 28 1.53 4.29 -7.39
C LYS A 28 1.00 3.44 -8.54
N GLU A 29 1.31 2.13 -8.56
CA GLU A 29 0.81 1.25 -9.58
C GLU A 29 -0.71 1.15 -9.52
N LEU A 30 -1.30 1.09 -8.33
CA LEU A 30 -2.74 1.03 -8.17
C LEU A 30 -3.42 2.30 -8.68
N ARG A 31 -2.79 3.45 -8.46
CA ARG A 31 -3.32 4.72 -8.99
C ARG A 31 -3.29 4.72 -10.51
N LEU A 32 -2.21 4.21 -11.11
CA LEU A 32 -2.12 4.13 -12.57
C LEU A 32 -3.16 3.16 -13.13
N LYS A 33 -3.38 2.04 -12.47
CA LYS A 33 -4.41 1.09 -12.87
C LYS A 33 -5.79 1.74 -12.82
N THR A 34 -6.07 2.50 -11.77
CA THR A 34 -7.34 3.19 -11.63
C THR A 34 -7.56 4.18 -12.77
N ASN A 35 -6.54 4.98 -13.09
CA ASN A 35 -6.64 5.96 -14.16
C ASN A 35 -6.85 5.27 -15.50
N THR A 36 -6.12 4.20 -15.78
CA THR A 36 -6.26 3.44 -17.00
C THR A 36 -7.66 2.83 -17.10
N LEU A 37 -8.18 2.32 -15.99
CA LEU A 37 -9.48 1.71 -15.95
C LEU A 37 -10.59 2.72 -16.25
N VAL A 38 -10.51 3.90 -15.63
CA VAL A 38 -11.48 4.98 -15.85
C VAL A 38 -11.43 5.42 -17.31
N ASN A 39 -10.23 5.64 -17.86
CA ASN A 39 -10.08 6.05 -19.25
C ASN A 39 -10.61 4.98 -20.20
N SER A 40 -10.38 3.71 -19.93
CA SER A 40 -10.88 2.63 -20.77
C SER A 40 -12.40 2.58 -20.75
N ARG A 41 -13.02 2.87 -19.60
CA ARG A 41 -14.47 2.89 -19.50
C ARG A 41 -15.06 4.10 -20.24
N LEU A 42 -14.43 5.26 -20.11
CA LEU A 42 -14.86 6.45 -20.81
C LEU A 42 -14.75 6.29 -22.31
N ALA A 43 -13.71 5.59 -22.78
CA ALA A 43 -13.53 5.31 -24.19
C ALA A 43 -14.37 4.11 -24.66
N LYS A 44 -15.13 3.50 -23.73
CA LYS A 44 -15.97 2.34 -24.03
C LYS A 44 -15.18 1.15 -24.55
N CYS A 45 -13.94 1.00 -24.11
CA CYS A 45 -13.08 -0.10 -24.52
C CYS A 45 -13.32 -1.36 -23.71
N ILE A 46 -14.00 -1.27 -22.57
CA ILE A 46 -14.31 -2.42 -21.73
C ILE A 46 -15.79 -2.40 -21.36
N SER A 47 -16.33 -3.57 -21.05
CA SER A 47 -17.73 -3.68 -20.65
C SER A 47 -17.91 -3.18 -19.23
N GLN A 48 -19.14 -2.90 -18.85
CA GLN A 48 -19.44 -2.47 -17.50
C GLN A 48 -19.11 -3.56 -16.48
N ASP A 49 -19.38 -4.82 -16.81
CA ASP A 49 -19.10 -5.93 -15.90
C ASP A 49 -17.59 -6.05 -15.65
N ASP A 50 -16.78 -5.95 -16.69
CA ASP A 50 -15.33 -6.00 -16.55
C ASP A 50 -14.81 -4.80 -15.78
N TYR A 51 -15.37 -3.63 -16.02
CA TYR A 51 -15.02 -2.42 -15.30
C TYR A 51 -15.29 -2.59 -13.79
N LEU A 52 -16.48 -3.07 -13.44
CA LEU A 52 -16.84 -3.24 -12.03
C LEU A 52 -15.99 -4.30 -11.33
N ALA A 53 -15.70 -5.41 -12.02
CA ALA A 53 -14.88 -6.47 -11.46
C ALA A 53 -13.46 -5.97 -11.18
N THR A 54 -12.86 -5.28 -12.14
CA THR A 54 -11.50 -4.78 -12.01
C THR A 54 -11.44 -3.67 -10.95
N ARG A 55 -12.45 -2.81 -10.92
CA ARG A 55 -12.53 -1.74 -9.94
C ARG A 55 -12.61 -2.29 -8.52
N LYS A 56 -13.37 -3.36 -8.32
CA LYS A 56 -13.48 -4.00 -7.03
C LYS A 56 -12.12 -4.53 -6.58
N GLN A 57 -11.39 -5.20 -7.48
CA GLN A 57 -10.08 -5.73 -7.18
C GLN A 57 -9.11 -4.63 -6.80
N VAL A 58 -9.06 -3.55 -7.59
CA VAL A 58 -8.17 -2.42 -7.32
C VAL A 58 -8.53 -1.77 -5.99
N HIS A 59 -9.81 -1.67 -5.70
CA HIS A 59 -10.27 -1.08 -4.44
C HIS A 59 -9.83 -1.91 -3.24
N GLU A 60 -9.93 -3.24 -3.35
CA GLU A 60 -9.50 -4.15 -2.29
C GLU A 60 -7.99 -4.06 -2.06
N GLU A 61 -7.21 -4.00 -3.13
CA GLU A 61 -5.77 -3.86 -3.01
C GLU A 61 -5.38 -2.49 -2.44
N SER A 62 -6.12 -1.44 -2.80
CA SER A 62 -5.86 -0.11 -2.26
C SER A 62 -6.12 -0.05 -0.75
N ALA A 63 -7.16 -0.75 -0.28
CA ALA A 63 -7.45 -0.84 1.14
C ALA A 63 -6.34 -1.58 1.87
N GLU A 64 -5.82 -2.67 1.29
CA GLU A 64 -4.71 -3.42 1.87
C GLU A 64 -3.43 -2.57 1.88
N CYS A 65 -3.17 -1.82 0.82
CA CYS A 65 -2.02 -0.93 0.75
C CYS A 65 -2.06 0.10 1.88
N ARG A 66 -3.24 0.66 2.13
CA ARG A 66 -3.41 1.65 3.20
C ARG A 66 -3.19 1.01 4.58
N ARG A 67 -3.71 -0.19 4.79
CA ARG A 67 -3.52 -0.92 6.04
C ARG A 67 -2.03 -1.16 6.29
N ARG A 68 -1.30 -1.56 5.26
CA ARG A 68 0.15 -1.80 5.36
C ARG A 68 0.90 -0.51 5.65
N ALA A 69 0.48 0.60 5.06
CA ALA A 69 1.11 1.90 5.32
C ALA A 69 0.99 2.28 6.79
N ASN A 70 -0.17 2.03 7.39
CA ASN A 70 -0.37 2.32 8.82
C ASN A 70 0.53 1.45 9.70
N ILE A 71 0.68 0.17 9.35
CA ILE A 71 1.55 -0.74 10.09
C ILE A 71 3.00 -0.27 9.98
N ILE A 72 3.42 0.10 8.78
CA ILE A 72 4.78 0.57 8.54
C ILE A 72 5.07 1.83 9.34
N GLU A 73 4.15 2.77 9.36
CA GLU A 73 4.32 4.01 10.14
C GLU A 73 4.47 3.71 11.62
N ALA A 74 3.69 2.77 12.14
CA ALA A 74 3.80 2.38 13.53
C ALA A 74 5.17 1.76 13.83
N GLN A 75 5.70 0.95 12.92
CA GLN A 75 7.01 0.35 13.09
C GLN A 75 8.13 1.39 13.03
N ILE A 76 8.03 2.35 12.12
CA ILE A 76 9.01 3.42 12.03
C ILE A 76 9.00 4.23 13.33
N ALA A 77 7.82 4.55 13.86
CA ALA A 77 7.70 5.28 15.10
C ALA A 77 8.38 4.54 16.25
N ARG A 78 8.20 3.22 16.32
CA ARG A 78 8.85 2.43 17.36
C ARG A 78 10.35 2.50 17.29
N HIS A 79 10.92 2.51 16.07
CA HIS A 79 12.38 2.56 15.91
C HIS A 79 12.97 3.95 16.15
N THR A 80 12.20 5.00 15.82
CA THR A 80 12.77 6.35 15.84
C THR A 80 12.43 7.11 17.13
N VAL A 81 11.27 6.80 17.75
CA VAL A 81 10.89 7.53 18.93
C VAL A 81 11.31 6.84 20.20
N GLY A 82 11.11 5.55 20.24
CA GLY A 82 11.61 4.69 21.28
C GLY A 82 11.85 5.32 22.62
N PRO A 83 13.02 5.08 23.20
CA PRO A 83 13.31 5.52 24.56
C PRO A 83 13.36 7.00 24.74
N MET A 84 13.48 7.77 23.66
CA MET A 84 13.58 9.15 23.85
C MET A 84 12.33 9.78 24.26
N THR A 85 11.23 9.18 23.95
CA THR A 85 10.01 9.85 24.22
C THR A 85 9.77 10.03 25.63
N ARG A 86 10.34 9.29 26.45
CA ARG A 86 10.00 9.42 27.71
C ARG A 86 10.57 10.43 28.35
N GLU A 87 11.45 10.88 27.91
CA GLU A 87 12.05 11.79 28.52
C GLU A 87 11.39 12.92 28.73
N SER A 88 10.59 13.13 28.08
CA SER A 88 9.88 14.34 28.25
C SER A 88 9.40 14.68 29.56
#